data_7a08fe12178dba2d237e6a2ff005e6b9
#
_entry.id   7a08fe12178dba2d237e6a2ff005e6b9
#
_cell.length_a   1.000
_cell.length_b   1.000
_cell.length_c   1.000
_cell.angle_alpha   90.00
_cell.angle_beta   90.00
_cell.angle_gamma   90.00
#
_symmetry.space_group_name_H-M   'P 1'
#
loop_
_entity.id
_entity.type
_entity.pdbx_description
1 polymer ?
#
loop_
_entity_poly.entity_id
_entity_poly.type
_entity_poly.pdbx_seq_one_letter_code
_entity_poly.pdbx_strand_id
1 'polypeptide(L)'
;MNMREEDQQIIKFNHEKNMTNEDFYLSKSNKHIFELLNNWPRWEKNFLNINGEKFSGKSHLVNIFIKRFKGIRFDAHQLDDNKLKEIKIHQNIVLENLDNTIDEKLFYTLFNMIDLDNKYLIVTSYKSIVDIEFKLNDLNSRAKNFLLQSIEKPDDDLVFALLVKNLSDRQISIEKKVN
;
A
#
# COMPACT_ATOMS: atom_id res chain seq x y z
N MET A 1 20.13 52.47 1.90
CA MET A 1 20.32 51.14 1.30
C MET A 1 19.43 50.18 2.06
N ASN A 2 18.18 49.99 1.56
CA ASN A 2 17.15 49.25 2.27
C ASN A 2 17.37 47.76 2.07
N MET A 3 17.63 47.04 3.14
CA MET A 3 17.53 45.56 3.17
C MET A 3 16.07 45.17 3.18
N ARG A 4 15.66 44.34 2.22
CA ARG A 4 14.32 43.77 2.13
C ARG A 4 14.16 42.78 3.28
N GLU A 5 13.15 42.99 4.12
CA GLU A 5 12.63 41.96 5.02
C GLU A 5 12.07 40.83 4.16
N GLU A 6 12.66 39.65 4.27
CA GLU A 6 12.08 38.44 3.68
C GLU A 6 10.87 38.05 4.53
N ASP A 7 9.69 38.16 3.92
CA ASP A 7 8.43 37.74 4.51
C ASP A 7 8.47 36.20 4.79
N GLN A 8 8.66 35.89 6.05
CA GLN A 8 8.59 34.51 6.55
C GLN A 8 7.13 34.09 6.60
N GLN A 9 6.67 33.35 5.57
CA GLN A 9 5.32 32.79 5.55
C GLN A 9 5.19 31.68 6.60
N ILE A 10 4.39 31.94 7.64
CA ILE A 10 4.00 30.90 8.61
C ILE A 10 2.92 30.05 7.96
N ILE A 11 3.28 28.87 7.46
CA ILE A 11 2.32 27.91 6.96
C ILE A 11 1.65 27.25 8.18
N LYS A 12 0.38 27.59 8.42
CA LYS A 12 -0.45 26.93 9.42
C LYS A 12 -0.95 25.60 8.85
N PHE A 13 -0.34 24.51 9.24
CA PHE A 13 -0.85 23.17 8.95
C PHE A 13 -2.01 22.87 9.92
N ASN A 14 -3.22 22.76 9.40
CA ASN A 14 -4.34 22.16 10.13
C ASN A 14 -4.14 20.64 10.14
N HIS A 15 -3.41 20.13 11.12
CA HIS A 15 -3.31 18.72 11.37
C HIS A 15 -4.58 18.26 12.11
N GLU A 16 -5.52 17.66 11.42
CA GLU A 16 -6.45 16.73 12.05
C GLU A 16 -5.61 15.52 12.52
N LYS A 17 -5.36 15.46 13.82
CA LYS A 17 -4.69 14.33 14.48
C LYS A 17 -5.62 13.12 14.49
N ASN A 18 -5.77 12.44 13.38
CA ASN A 18 -6.25 11.07 13.36
C ASN A 18 -5.04 10.13 13.48
N MET A 19 -4.45 10.09 14.67
CA MET A 19 -3.46 9.09 15.04
C MET A 19 -4.17 7.75 15.21
N THR A 20 -4.31 6.98 14.15
CA THR A 20 -4.46 5.53 14.26
C THR A 20 -3.08 4.94 14.51
N ASN A 21 -2.99 4.06 15.47
CA ASN A 21 -1.86 3.41 16.14
C ASN A 21 -0.64 2.99 15.32
N GLU A 22 -0.12 3.74 14.43
CA GLU A 22 1.18 3.62 13.75
C GLU A 22 1.29 4.79 12.80
N ASP A 23 2.14 5.67 13.04
CA ASP A 23 2.86 6.66 12.23
C ASP A 23 2.54 6.76 10.71
N PHE A 24 1.32 6.44 10.30
CA PHE A 24 0.87 6.54 8.92
C PHE A 24 0.31 7.93 8.65
N TYR A 25 0.94 8.65 7.74
CA TYR A 25 0.46 9.94 7.33
C TYR A 25 -0.59 9.81 6.21
N LEU A 26 -1.84 10.17 6.52
CA LEU A 26 -2.91 10.25 5.54
C LEU A 26 -2.75 11.51 4.71
N SER A 27 -2.54 11.35 3.41
CA SER A 27 -2.51 12.42 2.42
C SER A 27 -3.61 12.22 1.38
N LYS A 28 -3.78 13.20 0.51
CA LYS A 28 -4.73 13.08 -0.61
C LYS A 28 -4.42 11.89 -1.52
N SER A 29 -3.13 11.56 -1.65
CA SER A 29 -2.65 10.48 -2.53
C SER A 29 -2.98 9.07 -2.04
N ASN A 30 -3.25 8.86 -0.74
CA ASN A 30 -3.45 7.53 -0.17
C ASN A 30 -4.76 7.35 0.62
N LYS A 31 -5.47 8.45 0.91
CA LYS A 31 -6.68 8.45 1.75
C LYS A 31 -7.76 7.51 1.22
N HIS A 32 -8.04 7.53 -0.08
CA HIS A 32 -9.07 6.71 -0.70
C HIS A 32 -8.80 5.21 -0.55
N ILE A 33 -7.53 4.80 -0.64
CA ILE A 33 -7.13 3.39 -0.44
C ILE A 33 -7.27 3.00 1.04
N PHE A 34 -6.87 3.89 1.94
CA PHE A 34 -7.03 3.67 3.37
C PHE A 34 -8.51 3.49 3.75
N GLU A 35 -9.39 4.32 3.22
CA GLU A 35 -10.84 4.22 3.43
C GLU A 35 -11.40 2.92 2.85
N LEU A 36 -10.98 2.52 1.64
CA LEU A 36 -11.36 1.26 1.03
C LEU A 36 -10.93 0.05 1.90
N LEU A 37 -9.68 0.03 2.36
CA LEU A 37 -9.17 -1.04 3.22
C LEU A 37 -9.95 -1.13 4.54
N ASN A 38 -10.32 0.01 5.13
CA ASN A 38 -11.12 0.06 6.36
C ASN A 38 -12.58 -0.38 6.17
N ASN A 39 -13.09 -0.33 4.94
CA ASN A 39 -14.44 -0.78 4.62
C ASN A 39 -14.55 -2.31 4.44
N TRP A 40 -13.43 -3.05 4.55
CA TRP A 40 -13.47 -4.51 4.53
C TRP A 40 -14.44 -5.05 5.60
N PRO A 41 -15.23 -6.10 5.34
CA PRO A 41 -15.29 -6.94 4.12
C PRO A 41 -16.31 -6.47 3.06
N ARG A 42 -16.80 -5.24 3.11
CA ARG A 42 -17.84 -4.70 2.22
C ARG A 42 -17.29 -4.25 0.85
N TRP A 43 -16.30 -4.98 0.32
CA TRP A 43 -15.79 -4.72 -1.01
C TRP A 43 -16.69 -5.32 -2.09
N GLU A 44 -16.75 -4.68 -3.25
CA GLU A 44 -17.50 -5.20 -4.40
C GLU A 44 -16.90 -6.48 -4.99
N LYS A 45 -15.62 -6.71 -4.78
CA LYS A 45 -14.86 -7.85 -5.29
C LYS A 45 -13.90 -8.37 -4.24
N ASN A 46 -13.53 -9.65 -4.32
CA ASN A 46 -12.60 -10.28 -3.40
C ASN A 46 -11.12 -10.01 -3.73
N PHE A 47 -10.85 -9.36 -4.85
CA PHE A 47 -9.51 -9.09 -5.36
C PHE A 47 -9.25 -7.59 -5.40
N LEU A 48 -8.18 -7.13 -4.79
CA LEU A 48 -7.74 -5.74 -4.76
C LEU A 48 -6.29 -5.64 -5.23
N ASN A 49 -6.02 -4.81 -6.22
CA ASN A 49 -4.66 -4.44 -6.59
C ASN A 49 -4.37 -3.00 -6.15
N ILE A 50 -3.29 -2.81 -5.40
CA ILE A 50 -2.74 -1.51 -5.02
C ILE A 50 -1.43 -1.34 -5.75
N ASN A 51 -1.40 -0.48 -6.76
CA ASN A 51 -0.19 -0.20 -7.51
C ASN A 51 0.36 1.20 -7.23
N GLY A 52 1.63 1.39 -7.53
CA GLY A 52 2.32 2.67 -7.36
C GLY A 52 3.83 2.52 -7.33
N GLU A 53 4.54 3.63 -7.36
CA GLU A 53 6.00 3.66 -7.36
C GLU A 53 6.61 3.05 -6.10
N LYS A 54 7.92 2.74 -6.14
CA LYS A 54 8.67 2.36 -4.94
C LYS A 54 8.50 3.44 -3.86
N PHE A 55 8.41 3.00 -2.61
CA PHE A 55 8.27 3.88 -1.45
C PHE A 55 6.98 4.73 -1.40
N SER A 56 5.98 4.45 -2.24
CA SER A 56 4.69 5.15 -2.21
C SER A 56 3.81 4.83 -0.99
N GLY A 57 4.22 3.92 -0.11
CA GLY A 57 3.47 3.56 1.10
C GLY A 57 2.58 2.32 0.98
N LYS A 58 2.60 1.58 -0.15
CA LYS A 58 1.82 0.34 -0.34
C LYS A 58 1.98 -0.65 0.80
N SER A 59 3.23 -1.01 1.11
CA SER A 59 3.56 -1.97 2.17
C SER A 59 3.09 -1.53 3.54
N HIS A 60 3.06 -0.23 3.79
CA HIS A 60 2.56 0.32 5.04
C HIS A 60 1.04 0.15 5.14
N LEU A 61 0.30 0.49 4.08
CA LEU A 61 -1.17 0.32 4.00
C LEU A 61 -1.59 -1.13 4.23
N VAL A 62 -0.95 -2.08 3.53
CA VAL A 62 -1.29 -3.51 3.69
C VAL A 62 -0.87 -4.06 5.05
N ASN A 63 0.17 -3.52 5.68
CA ASN A 63 0.55 -3.86 7.03
C ASN A 63 -0.51 -3.44 8.06
N ILE A 64 -1.05 -2.22 7.93
CA ILE A 64 -2.17 -1.74 8.75
C ILE A 64 -3.38 -2.67 8.58
N PHE A 65 -3.72 -3.04 7.34
CA PHE A 65 -4.81 -3.95 7.03
C PHE A 65 -4.64 -5.31 7.74
N ILE A 66 -3.49 -5.96 7.58
CA ILE A 66 -3.23 -7.28 8.18
C ILE A 66 -3.22 -7.23 9.71
N LYS A 67 -2.67 -6.18 10.31
CA LYS A 67 -2.71 -6.01 11.76
C LYS A 67 -4.14 -5.89 12.30
N ARG A 68 -4.99 -5.17 11.58
CA ARG A 68 -6.38 -4.93 11.99
C ARG A 68 -7.28 -6.15 11.75
N PHE A 69 -7.23 -6.72 10.55
CA PHE A 69 -8.20 -7.73 10.11
C PHE A 69 -7.65 -9.16 10.13
N LYS A 70 -6.38 -9.33 10.49
CA LYS A 70 -5.66 -10.59 10.50
C LYS A 70 -5.55 -11.20 9.10
N GLY A 71 -4.59 -12.07 8.92
CA GLY A 71 -4.32 -12.72 7.63
C GLY A 71 -2.85 -13.07 7.48
N ILE A 72 -2.47 -13.44 6.27
CA ILE A 72 -1.09 -13.73 5.90
C ILE A 72 -0.58 -12.68 4.90
N ARG A 73 0.67 -12.29 5.06
CA ARG A 73 1.37 -11.35 4.18
C ARG A 73 2.72 -11.92 3.78
N PHE A 74 3.05 -11.92 2.50
CA PHE A 74 4.31 -12.41 1.98
C PHE A 74 4.64 -11.76 0.63
N ASP A 75 5.91 -11.84 0.24
CA ASP A 75 6.40 -11.35 -1.06
C ASP A 75 6.04 -12.34 -2.19
N ALA A 76 5.76 -11.83 -3.39
CA ALA A 76 5.40 -12.65 -4.54
C ALA A 76 6.44 -13.74 -4.87
N HIS A 77 7.73 -13.45 -4.65
CA HIS A 77 8.82 -14.41 -4.84
C HIS A 77 8.86 -15.55 -3.81
N GLN A 78 8.09 -15.45 -2.73
CA GLN A 78 7.95 -16.48 -1.69
C GLN A 78 6.79 -17.43 -1.97
N LEU A 79 6.05 -17.23 -3.09
CA LEU A 79 4.94 -18.09 -3.44
C LEU A 79 5.44 -19.45 -3.92
N ASP A 80 5.18 -20.47 -3.12
CA ASP A 80 5.49 -21.87 -3.38
C ASP A 80 4.34 -22.78 -2.88
N ASP A 81 4.48 -24.11 -3.06
CA ASP A 81 3.49 -25.07 -2.61
C ASP A 81 3.27 -25.07 -1.08
N ASN A 82 4.29 -24.74 -0.31
CA ASN A 82 4.18 -24.65 1.15
C ASN A 82 3.40 -23.40 1.53
N LYS A 83 3.67 -22.29 0.86
CA LYS A 83 2.93 -21.03 1.07
C LYS A 83 1.45 -21.21 0.68
N LEU A 84 1.13 -21.94 -0.39
CA LEU A 84 -0.25 -22.27 -0.75
C LEU A 84 -0.97 -23.09 0.35
N LYS A 85 -0.26 -24.01 1.03
CA LYS A 85 -0.82 -24.74 2.18
C LYS A 85 -1.09 -23.83 3.37
N GLU A 86 -0.16 -22.91 3.66
CA GLU A 86 -0.29 -21.94 4.74
C GLU A 86 -1.48 -20.99 4.52
N ILE A 87 -1.70 -20.55 3.28
CA ILE A 87 -2.81 -19.66 2.91
C ILE A 87 -4.19 -20.24 3.25
N LYS A 88 -4.34 -21.57 3.25
CA LYS A 88 -5.65 -22.24 3.47
C LYS A 88 -6.34 -21.81 4.76
N ILE A 89 -5.60 -21.57 5.81
CA ILE A 89 -6.15 -21.23 7.14
C ILE A 89 -6.45 -19.72 7.30
N HIS A 90 -6.08 -18.89 6.33
CA HIS A 90 -6.27 -17.44 6.40
C HIS A 90 -7.41 -16.97 5.51
N GLN A 91 -8.18 -16.00 5.98
CA GLN A 91 -9.25 -15.35 5.20
C GLN A 91 -8.71 -14.22 4.32
N ASN A 92 -7.73 -13.48 4.82
CA ASN A 92 -7.13 -12.33 4.15
C ASN A 92 -5.70 -12.66 3.75
N ILE A 93 -5.40 -12.48 2.49
CA ILE A 93 -4.10 -12.76 1.89
C ILE A 93 -3.56 -11.47 1.28
N VAL A 94 -2.31 -11.15 1.59
CA VAL A 94 -1.57 -10.05 0.97
C VAL A 94 -0.35 -10.58 0.27
N LEU A 95 -0.31 -10.40 -1.06
CA LEU A 95 0.81 -10.73 -1.93
C LEU A 95 1.51 -9.43 -2.34
N GLU A 96 2.75 -9.23 -1.90
CA GLU A 96 3.48 -8.02 -2.19
C GLU A 96 4.44 -8.15 -3.37
N ASN A 97 4.71 -7.02 -4.00
CA ASN A 97 5.71 -6.88 -5.06
C ASN A 97 5.48 -7.79 -6.28
N LEU A 98 4.20 -7.95 -6.66
CA LEU A 98 3.88 -8.72 -7.87
C LEU A 98 4.50 -8.06 -9.10
N ASP A 99 5.18 -8.88 -9.90
CA ASP A 99 5.69 -8.55 -11.23
C ASP A 99 5.56 -9.75 -12.20
N ASN A 100 6.13 -9.62 -13.38
CA ASN A 100 6.07 -10.64 -14.43
C ASN A 100 7.03 -11.83 -14.22
N THR A 101 7.76 -11.87 -13.10
CA THR A 101 8.68 -12.99 -12.79
C THR A 101 8.05 -14.04 -11.87
N ILE A 102 6.82 -13.82 -11.41
CA ILE A 102 6.08 -14.76 -10.57
C ILE A 102 5.90 -16.10 -11.29
N ASP A 103 5.89 -17.20 -10.53
CA ASP A 103 5.43 -18.50 -11.06
C ASP A 103 3.93 -18.42 -11.36
N GLU A 104 3.60 -18.31 -12.65
CA GLU A 104 2.23 -18.11 -13.10
C GLU A 104 1.29 -19.28 -12.79
N LYS A 105 1.82 -20.52 -12.69
CA LYS A 105 1.01 -21.71 -12.33
C LYS A 105 0.62 -21.66 -10.86
N LEU A 106 1.56 -21.30 -9.99
CA LEU A 106 1.29 -21.13 -8.56
C LEU A 106 0.35 -19.94 -8.33
N PHE A 107 0.55 -18.85 -9.04
CA PHE A 107 -0.32 -17.68 -8.95
C PHE A 107 -1.75 -18.00 -9.44
N TYR A 108 -1.89 -18.74 -10.53
CA TYR A 108 -3.19 -19.23 -10.99
C TYR A 108 -3.87 -20.13 -9.95
N THR A 109 -3.08 -21.01 -9.31
CA THR A 109 -3.58 -21.87 -8.23
C THR A 109 -4.06 -21.05 -7.05
N LEU A 110 -3.32 -20.00 -6.67
CA LEU A 110 -3.73 -19.05 -5.62
C LEU A 110 -5.07 -18.40 -5.96
N PHE A 111 -5.25 -17.92 -7.19
CA PHE A 111 -6.53 -17.36 -7.63
C PHE A 111 -7.69 -18.31 -7.43
N ASN A 112 -7.53 -19.58 -7.86
CA ASN A 112 -8.57 -20.60 -7.71
C ASN A 112 -8.91 -20.83 -6.23
N MET A 113 -7.90 -20.86 -5.35
CA MET A 113 -8.13 -21.02 -3.92
C MET A 113 -8.90 -19.83 -3.32
N ILE A 114 -8.59 -18.60 -3.73
CA ILE A 114 -9.29 -17.39 -3.27
C ILE A 114 -10.77 -17.45 -3.69
N ASP A 115 -11.05 -17.79 -4.95
CA ASP A 115 -12.41 -17.90 -5.48
C ASP A 115 -13.22 -19.01 -4.79
N LEU A 116 -12.65 -20.22 -4.72
CA LEU A 116 -13.35 -21.39 -4.16
C LEU A 116 -13.66 -21.26 -2.68
N ASP A 117 -12.74 -20.71 -1.91
CA ASP A 117 -12.85 -20.56 -0.46
C ASP A 117 -13.47 -19.21 -0.05
N ASN A 118 -13.87 -18.39 -1.02
CA ASN A 118 -14.43 -17.04 -0.80
C ASN A 118 -13.56 -16.17 0.10
N LYS A 119 -12.24 -16.19 -0.15
CA LYS A 119 -11.23 -15.41 0.57
C LYS A 119 -11.00 -14.06 -0.10
N TYR A 120 -10.18 -13.21 0.54
CA TYR A 120 -9.77 -11.90 0.01
C TYR A 120 -8.29 -11.89 -0.33
N LEU A 121 -7.96 -11.35 -1.50
CA LEU A 121 -6.59 -11.18 -1.97
C LEU A 121 -6.29 -9.71 -2.25
N ILE A 122 -5.31 -9.16 -1.54
CA ILE A 122 -4.69 -7.88 -1.87
C ILE A 122 -3.36 -8.16 -2.55
N VAL A 123 -3.13 -7.54 -3.69
CA VAL A 123 -1.86 -7.60 -4.43
C VAL A 123 -1.26 -6.21 -4.48
N THR A 124 0.01 -6.07 -4.11
CA THR A 124 0.75 -4.84 -4.38
C THR A 124 1.71 -5.01 -5.55
N SER A 125 1.82 -3.99 -6.40
CA SER A 125 2.63 -4.02 -7.62
C SER A 125 3.19 -2.63 -7.95
N TYR A 126 4.16 -2.55 -8.85
CA TYR A 126 4.63 -1.28 -9.38
C TYR A 126 3.66 -0.72 -10.41
N LYS A 127 3.28 -1.55 -11.40
CA LYS A 127 2.25 -1.25 -12.41
C LYS A 127 0.91 -1.85 -11.98
N SER A 128 -0.18 -1.37 -12.55
CA SER A 128 -1.47 -2.05 -12.40
C SER A 128 -1.36 -3.51 -12.85
N ILE A 129 -2.05 -4.42 -12.15
CA ILE A 129 -2.02 -5.85 -12.49
C ILE A 129 -2.51 -6.13 -13.91
N VAL A 130 -3.38 -5.29 -14.46
CA VAL A 130 -3.87 -5.41 -15.84
C VAL A 130 -2.82 -5.00 -16.87
N ASP A 131 -1.76 -4.29 -16.45
CA ASP A 131 -0.63 -3.87 -17.28
C ASP A 131 0.57 -4.84 -17.15
N ILE A 132 0.44 -5.89 -16.36
CA ILE A 132 1.41 -6.98 -16.26
C ILE A 132 1.06 -8.00 -17.32
N GLU A 133 1.98 -8.24 -18.26
CA GLU A 133 1.81 -9.24 -19.31
C GLU A 133 2.14 -10.63 -18.76
N PHE A 134 1.09 -11.40 -18.47
CA PHE A 134 1.23 -12.81 -18.12
C PHE A 134 1.20 -13.68 -19.39
N LYS A 135 1.99 -14.76 -19.37
CA LYS A 135 2.01 -15.77 -20.46
C LYS A 135 0.71 -16.59 -20.49
N LEU A 136 0.13 -16.84 -19.30
CA LEU A 136 -1.14 -17.52 -19.18
C LEU A 136 -2.30 -16.54 -19.43
N ASN A 137 -3.04 -16.76 -20.53
CA ASN A 137 -4.18 -15.93 -20.91
C ASN A 137 -5.25 -15.85 -19.81
N ASP A 138 -5.42 -16.92 -19.05
CA ASP A 138 -6.37 -16.96 -17.93
C ASP A 138 -6.01 -15.94 -16.84
N LEU A 139 -4.71 -15.71 -16.55
CA LEU A 139 -4.28 -14.70 -15.60
C LEU A 139 -4.58 -13.29 -16.10
N ASN A 140 -4.34 -13.01 -17.40
CA ASN A 140 -4.69 -11.74 -18.00
C ASN A 140 -6.21 -11.46 -17.93
N SER A 141 -7.03 -12.49 -18.07
CA SER A 141 -8.49 -12.37 -17.93
C SER A 141 -8.89 -12.13 -16.48
N ARG A 142 -8.29 -12.84 -15.52
CA ARG A 142 -8.57 -12.69 -14.08
C ARG A 142 -8.07 -11.35 -13.51
N ALA A 143 -6.98 -10.80 -14.04
CA ALA A 143 -6.49 -9.49 -13.65
C ALA A 143 -7.56 -8.39 -13.79
N LYS A 144 -8.47 -8.52 -14.76
CA LYS A 144 -9.61 -7.61 -14.97
C LYS A 144 -10.67 -7.66 -13.85
N ASN A 145 -10.64 -8.72 -13.04
CA ASN A 145 -11.57 -8.88 -11.91
C ASN A 145 -11.11 -8.17 -10.63
N PHE A 146 -9.94 -7.55 -10.63
CA PHE A 146 -9.48 -6.78 -9.48
C PHE A 146 -10.20 -5.43 -9.34
N LEU A 147 -10.39 -4.98 -8.11
CA LEU A 147 -10.51 -3.56 -7.79
C LEU A 147 -9.13 -2.94 -7.98
N LEU A 148 -9.00 -1.98 -8.87
CA LEU A 148 -7.72 -1.33 -9.18
C LEU A 148 -7.61 -0.03 -8.39
N GLN A 149 -6.54 0.12 -7.62
CA GLN A 149 -6.24 1.32 -6.83
C GLN A 149 -4.80 1.74 -7.07
N SER A 150 -4.59 2.98 -7.42
CA SER A 150 -3.25 3.55 -7.62
C SER A 150 -2.92 4.54 -6.52
N ILE A 151 -1.74 4.38 -5.89
CA ILE A 151 -1.20 5.44 -5.05
C ILE A 151 -0.52 6.45 -5.95
N GLU A 152 -1.03 7.67 -5.94
CA GLU A 152 -0.41 8.79 -6.65
C GLU A 152 0.96 9.13 -6.02
N LYS A 153 1.76 9.88 -6.75
CA LYS A 153 3.02 10.41 -6.21
C LYS A 153 2.72 11.19 -4.93
N PRO A 154 3.57 11.03 -3.89
CA PRO A 154 3.41 11.81 -2.68
C PRO A 154 3.41 13.30 -3.02
N ASP A 155 2.46 14.02 -2.47
CA ASP A 155 2.45 15.47 -2.51
C ASP A 155 3.57 16.06 -1.63
N ASP A 156 3.88 17.33 -1.82
CA ASP A 156 4.96 18.00 -1.07
C ASP A 156 4.71 17.96 0.44
N ASP A 157 3.44 18.01 0.86
CA ASP A 157 3.03 17.95 2.27
C ASP A 157 3.37 16.58 2.88
N LEU A 158 3.11 15.49 2.15
CA LEU A 158 3.47 14.14 2.58
C LEU A 158 4.99 13.96 2.65
N VAL A 159 5.72 14.44 1.64
CA VAL A 159 7.19 14.38 1.61
C VAL A 159 7.76 15.13 2.81
N PHE A 160 7.26 16.34 3.09
CA PHE A 160 7.72 17.14 4.21
C PHE A 160 7.42 16.48 5.56
N ALA A 161 6.20 15.93 5.74
CA ALA A 161 5.81 15.23 6.97
C ALA A 161 6.69 13.99 7.22
N LEU A 162 7.00 13.22 6.18
CA LEU A 162 7.89 12.06 6.26
C LEU A 162 9.34 12.47 6.59
N LEU A 163 9.83 13.57 6.05
CA LEU A 163 11.14 14.12 6.38
C LEU A 163 11.22 14.54 7.84
N VAL A 164 10.25 15.32 8.32
CA VAL A 164 10.20 15.76 9.73
C VAL A 164 10.15 14.56 10.66
N LYS A 165 9.33 13.55 10.34
CA LYS A 165 9.26 12.32 11.13
C LYS A 165 10.60 11.59 11.17
N ASN A 166 11.23 11.35 10.02
CA ASN A 166 12.53 10.65 9.96
C ASN A 166 13.61 11.38 10.76
N LEU A 167 13.60 12.70 10.77
CA LEU A 167 14.51 13.51 11.57
C LEU A 167 14.22 13.38 13.07
N SER A 168 12.94 13.40 13.45
CA SER A 168 12.49 13.20 14.83
C SER A 168 12.85 11.81 15.37
N ASP A 169 12.60 10.75 14.59
CA ASP A 169 12.87 9.37 14.96
C ASP A 169 14.38 9.10 15.13
N ARG A 170 15.23 9.87 14.45
CA ARG A 170 16.70 9.81 14.58
C ARG A 170 17.25 10.70 15.68
N GLN A 171 16.39 11.33 16.51
CA GLN A 171 16.76 12.28 17.55
C GLN A 171 17.61 13.47 17.06
N ILE A 172 17.49 13.79 15.76
CA ILE A 172 18.09 15.00 15.20
C ILE A 172 17.16 16.15 15.54
N SER A 173 17.33 16.76 16.72
CA SER A 173 16.65 18.00 17.03
C SER A 173 17.22 19.11 16.16
N ILE A 174 16.39 19.67 15.29
CA ILE A 174 16.74 20.91 14.59
C ILE A 174 16.55 22.02 15.62
N GLU A 175 17.62 22.38 16.33
CA GLU A 175 17.63 23.62 17.11
C GLU A 175 17.53 24.79 16.13
N LYS A 176 16.37 25.49 16.17
CA LYS A 176 16.28 26.81 15.59
C LYS A 176 17.30 27.71 16.29
N LYS A 177 18.43 27.94 15.65
CA LYS A 177 19.24 29.13 16.03
C LYS A 177 18.42 30.37 15.72
N VAL A 178 17.79 30.91 16.76
CA VAL A 178 17.27 32.27 16.73
C VAL A 178 18.48 33.16 16.95
N ASN A 179 18.92 33.87 15.93
CA ASN A 179 19.80 35.02 16.04
C ASN A 179 18.95 36.26 16.11
#